data_42c21b8a5fcf750e148e6ef8b21f8653
#
_entry.id   42c21b8a5fcf750e148e6ef8b21f8653
#
_cell.length_a   1.000
_cell.length_b   1.000
_cell.length_c   1.000
_cell.angle_alpha   90.00
_cell.angle_beta   90.00
_cell.angle_gamma   90.00
#
_symmetry.space_group_name_H-M   'P 1'
#
loop_
_entity.id
_entity.type
_entity.pdbx_description
1 polymer ?
#
loop_
_entity_poly.entity_id
_entity_poly.type
_entity_poly.pdbx_seq_one_letter_code
_entity_poly.pdbx_strand_id
1 'polypeptide(L)'
;MTIKTAMQRVFGGKRSDSHMTEEFSRWLSSQGMTESGVQITEHSAINIPTVYACVRVLAESMACMPLVLYVRGEKGRTPAENHPLYHILHDEPNPEMTSFAYRETMMAHLSLWGNSYSEIQYNYAGQPCALWPLRPDWMAVQRDFKTGYLVYTFTSPYTGIHHLDPAQVLHIPGLSFDGLTGKSPITIQRESLGLSQAAQDYAARFFGNDSTPGGYLVSAAPMNDPQKKIEFAKSWVDAHSGHNQHKIAILDGGLDYKSIALNAEDAQLLATREYERSEIAGWFRVPAHLIGDLTHATFSNVENLGLQFGTYSLMPWAVRLEQGFNRSLFPTYKYFCKFKMDAFMRGDTPSRYSAYAVARQWGWFSADDVRELEDMNPIPDGKGALYLTPMNMIPAGQIAVPAPARSIIAPVFADACDHIRRRESADILTEARKSLARNDVAGFETWLTNYTVTSLATFVTERLAVPIQTQLRAIGNGNNVDDLTVQTFAQVQAKQYGLSVMSQVTACVQRAQLEGKDALHALESWYAERAQNSPATTATEIMNAIEAQLMEVHRG
;
A
#
# COMPACT_ATOMS: atom_id res chain seq x y z
N MET A 1 -51.20 33.81 5.84
CA MET A 1 -51.04 34.46 4.53
C MET A 1 -50.96 33.34 3.51
N THR A 2 -51.94 33.19 2.64
CA THR A 2 -52.06 32.02 1.77
C THR A 2 -50.93 32.04 0.70
N ILE A 3 -50.40 30.88 0.34
CA ILE A 3 -49.37 30.68 -0.70
C ILE A 3 -49.69 31.45 -2.00
N LYS A 4 -50.93 31.51 -2.36
CA LYS A 4 -51.46 32.31 -3.49
C LYS A 4 -51.15 33.81 -3.39
N THR A 5 -51.18 34.41 -2.20
CA THR A 5 -50.91 35.84 -1.97
C THR A 5 -49.40 36.14 -1.97
N ALA A 6 -48.58 35.19 -1.59
CA ALA A 6 -47.10 35.27 -1.70
C ALA A 6 -46.65 35.17 -3.18
N MET A 7 -47.25 34.27 -3.96
CA MET A 7 -46.97 34.12 -5.40
C MET A 7 -47.32 35.39 -6.20
N GLN A 8 -48.42 36.04 -5.93
CA GLN A 8 -48.81 37.27 -6.65
C GLN A 8 -47.89 38.47 -6.34
N ARG A 9 -47.21 38.50 -5.20
CA ARG A 9 -46.26 39.57 -4.87
C ARG A 9 -44.88 39.38 -5.49
N VAL A 10 -44.46 38.12 -5.71
CA VAL A 10 -43.12 37.80 -6.23
C VAL A 10 -43.09 37.77 -7.76
N PHE A 11 -44.21 37.37 -8.41
CA PHE A 11 -44.26 37.11 -9.85
C PHE A 11 -45.31 37.94 -10.59
N GLY A 12 -45.52 39.22 -10.24
CA GLY A 12 -46.49 40.11 -10.86
C GLY A 12 -46.38 40.28 -12.39
N GLY A 13 -46.90 39.32 -13.15
CA GLY A 13 -47.00 39.38 -14.59
C GLY A 13 -47.53 38.08 -15.20
N LYS A 14 -48.46 38.18 -16.17
CA LYS A 14 -49.00 37.06 -16.94
C LYS A 14 -47.91 36.33 -17.71
N ARG A 15 -47.33 35.27 -17.13
CA ARG A 15 -46.47 34.27 -17.82
C ARG A 15 -47.18 32.93 -17.83
N SER A 16 -46.91 32.12 -18.87
CA SER A 16 -47.50 30.79 -19.04
C SER A 16 -47.19 29.87 -17.87
N ASP A 17 -48.10 29.00 -17.46
CA ASP A 17 -48.03 28.13 -16.28
C ASP A 17 -46.77 27.24 -16.24
N SER A 18 -46.19 26.89 -17.39
CA SER A 18 -44.97 26.08 -17.48
C SER A 18 -43.69 26.80 -17.01
N HIS A 19 -43.56 28.10 -17.34
CA HIS A 19 -42.42 28.91 -16.91
C HIS A 19 -42.48 29.25 -15.41
N MET A 20 -43.67 29.45 -14.87
CA MET A 20 -43.86 29.67 -13.43
C MET A 20 -43.49 28.44 -12.61
N THR A 21 -43.72 27.24 -13.14
CA THR A 21 -43.36 25.98 -12.46
C THR A 21 -41.86 25.80 -12.42
N GLU A 22 -41.12 26.11 -13.48
CA GLU A 22 -39.64 26.01 -13.49
C GLU A 22 -38.98 27.06 -12.61
N GLU A 23 -39.41 28.31 -12.63
CA GLU A 23 -38.86 29.36 -11.77
C GLU A 23 -39.15 29.08 -10.29
N PHE A 24 -40.35 28.57 -9.98
CA PHE A 24 -40.74 28.18 -8.62
C PHE A 24 -39.97 26.93 -8.14
N SER A 25 -39.78 25.96 -9.02
CA SER A 25 -38.96 24.78 -8.73
C SER A 25 -37.49 25.16 -8.46
N ARG A 26 -36.92 26.08 -9.26
CA ARG A 26 -35.58 26.64 -9.03
C ARG A 26 -35.48 27.43 -7.71
N TRP A 27 -36.51 28.20 -7.37
CA TRP A 27 -36.55 28.92 -6.10
C TRP A 27 -36.67 27.96 -4.91
N LEU A 28 -37.53 26.93 -5.00
CA LEU A 28 -37.67 25.89 -3.98
C LEU A 28 -36.34 25.10 -3.81
N SER A 29 -35.71 24.71 -4.89
CA SER A 29 -34.42 24.01 -4.84
C SER A 29 -33.30 24.88 -4.24
N SER A 30 -33.35 26.21 -4.46
CA SER A 30 -32.43 27.15 -3.83
C SER A 30 -32.59 27.24 -2.30
N GLN A 31 -33.80 26.91 -1.80
CA GLN A 31 -34.11 26.85 -0.36
C GLN A 31 -33.88 25.46 0.25
N GLY A 32 -33.31 24.50 -0.49
CA GLY A 32 -33.11 23.14 -0.03
C GLY A 32 -34.36 22.26 -0.02
N MET A 33 -35.45 22.70 -0.63
CA MET A 33 -36.69 21.92 -0.81
C MET A 33 -36.50 20.88 -1.91
N THR A 34 -36.96 19.66 -1.63
CA THR A 34 -37.01 18.54 -2.57
C THR A 34 -38.37 18.39 -3.23
N GLU A 35 -38.45 17.61 -4.29
CA GLU A 35 -39.75 17.28 -4.93
C GLU A 35 -40.70 16.54 -3.98
N SER A 36 -40.15 15.78 -3.02
CA SER A 36 -40.90 15.12 -1.93
C SER A 36 -41.46 16.12 -0.89
N GLY A 37 -41.17 17.43 -1.02
CA GLY A 37 -41.62 18.47 -0.11
C GLY A 37 -40.87 18.57 1.21
N VAL A 38 -39.74 17.86 1.35
CA VAL A 38 -38.87 17.88 2.54
C VAL A 38 -37.71 18.84 2.29
N GLN A 39 -37.38 19.67 3.28
CA GLN A 39 -36.19 20.53 3.22
C GLN A 39 -34.94 19.78 3.67
N ILE A 40 -34.03 19.55 2.73
CA ILE A 40 -32.74 18.92 3.02
C ILE A 40 -31.61 19.96 2.92
N THR A 41 -30.93 20.12 4.03
CA THR A 41 -29.71 20.91 4.18
C THR A 41 -28.60 20.02 4.75
N GLU A 42 -27.36 20.48 4.73
CA GLU A 42 -26.24 19.76 5.34
C GLU A 42 -26.46 19.52 6.85
N HIS A 43 -27.15 20.46 7.52
CA HIS A 43 -27.51 20.30 8.93
C HIS A 43 -28.67 19.32 9.17
N SER A 44 -29.68 19.30 8.30
CA SER A 44 -30.81 18.36 8.47
C SER A 44 -30.43 16.94 8.02
N ALA A 45 -29.55 16.80 7.03
CA ALA A 45 -29.12 15.51 6.51
C ALA A 45 -28.43 14.63 7.55
N ILE A 46 -27.74 15.22 8.55
CA ILE A 46 -27.09 14.47 9.63
C ILE A 46 -28.10 13.74 10.53
N ASN A 47 -29.37 14.14 10.51
CA ASN A 47 -30.45 13.46 11.24
C ASN A 47 -30.88 12.15 10.55
N ILE A 48 -30.47 11.92 9.30
CA ILE A 48 -30.68 10.66 8.61
C ILE A 48 -29.65 9.66 9.16
N PRO A 49 -30.05 8.54 9.81
CA PRO A 49 -29.12 7.65 10.53
C PRO A 49 -27.98 7.13 9.67
N THR A 50 -28.25 6.81 8.41
CA THR A 50 -27.25 6.31 7.47
C THR A 50 -26.21 7.36 7.09
N VAL A 51 -26.63 8.63 6.92
CA VAL A 51 -25.71 9.75 6.65
C VAL A 51 -24.80 9.96 7.85
N TYR A 52 -25.38 10.02 9.06
CA TYR A 52 -24.62 10.14 10.31
C TYR A 52 -23.58 9.02 10.45
N ALA A 53 -23.99 7.76 10.23
CA ALA A 53 -23.09 6.61 10.34
C ALA A 53 -21.94 6.70 9.33
N CYS A 54 -22.21 7.04 8.06
CA CYS A 54 -21.18 7.18 7.03
C CYS A 54 -20.20 8.32 7.33
N VAL A 55 -20.70 9.50 7.70
CA VAL A 55 -19.87 10.66 8.07
C VAL A 55 -18.98 10.32 9.26
N ARG A 56 -19.56 9.68 10.28
CA ARG A 56 -18.84 9.26 11.47
C ARG A 56 -17.72 8.27 11.15
N VAL A 57 -18.00 7.21 10.38
CA VAL A 57 -17.00 6.21 9.98
C VAL A 57 -15.84 6.86 9.22
N LEU A 58 -16.12 7.76 8.27
CA LEU A 58 -15.08 8.46 7.53
C LEU A 58 -14.26 9.40 8.42
N ALA A 59 -14.94 10.18 9.27
CA ALA A 59 -14.31 11.17 10.12
C ALA A 59 -13.41 10.52 11.18
N GLU A 60 -13.93 9.53 11.92
CA GLU A 60 -13.17 8.79 12.93
C GLU A 60 -12.00 8.01 12.31
N SER A 61 -12.23 7.35 11.16
CA SER A 61 -11.16 6.62 10.47
C SER A 61 -10.02 7.53 10.04
N MET A 62 -10.32 8.71 9.49
CA MET A 62 -9.29 9.69 9.12
C MET A 62 -8.61 10.30 10.35
N ALA A 63 -9.35 10.54 11.43
CA ALA A 63 -8.83 11.09 12.67
C ALA A 63 -7.85 10.15 13.38
N CYS A 64 -8.10 8.83 13.33
CA CYS A 64 -7.23 7.80 13.90
C CYS A 64 -5.85 7.71 13.21
N MET A 65 -5.72 8.18 11.96
CA MET A 65 -4.44 8.11 11.24
C MET A 65 -3.50 9.23 11.68
N PRO A 66 -2.31 8.92 12.23
CA PRO A 66 -1.32 9.93 12.58
C PRO A 66 -0.84 10.68 11.35
N LEU A 67 -0.83 12.01 11.41
CA LEU A 67 -0.25 12.89 10.40
C LEU A 67 1.17 13.25 10.83
N VAL A 68 2.16 12.71 10.15
CA VAL A 68 3.57 12.86 10.50
C VAL A 68 4.25 13.83 9.54
N LEU A 69 5.03 14.76 10.09
CA LEU A 69 5.86 15.67 9.32
C LEU A 69 7.21 15.01 9.02
N TYR A 70 7.63 15.07 7.77
CA TYR A 70 8.89 14.54 7.28
C TYR A 70 9.77 15.63 6.67
N VAL A 71 11.09 15.45 6.81
CA VAL A 71 12.10 16.17 6.04
C VAL A 71 12.61 15.28 4.90
N ARG A 72 12.75 15.84 3.70
CA ARG A 72 13.34 15.16 2.54
C ARG A 72 14.85 15.11 2.69
N GLY A 73 15.43 13.91 2.72
CA GLY A 73 16.88 13.68 2.64
C GLY A 73 17.31 13.40 1.20
N GLU A 74 18.61 13.26 0.97
CA GLU A 74 19.17 12.83 -0.32
C GLU A 74 18.69 11.43 -0.71
N LYS A 75 18.58 10.53 0.26
CA LYS A 75 18.02 9.20 0.10
C LYS A 75 16.96 8.98 1.17
N GLY A 76 15.68 9.04 0.74
CA GLY A 76 14.56 8.76 1.64
C GLY A 76 14.02 9.98 2.39
N ARG A 77 13.40 9.72 3.53
CA ARG A 77 12.75 10.73 4.39
C ARG A 77 12.95 10.36 5.85
N THR A 78 13.02 11.36 6.71
CA THR A 78 13.07 11.17 8.17
C THR A 78 11.99 12.01 8.85
N PRO A 79 11.37 11.54 9.97
CA PRO A 79 10.46 12.37 10.75
C PRO A 79 11.16 13.65 11.23
N ALA A 80 10.45 14.77 11.18
CA ALA A 80 10.96 16.08 11.57
C ALA A 80 10.33 16.51 12.91
N GLU A 81 10.56 15.74 13.96
CA GLU A 81 9.93 15.93 15.28
C GLU A 81 10.26 17.25 15.94
N ASN A 82 11.46 17.78 15.69
CA ASN A 82 11.93 19.06 16.23
C ASN A 82 11.36 20.30 15.49
N HIS A 83 10.55 20.10 14.44
CA HIS A 83 9.97 21.21 13.71
C HIS A 83 8.70 21.71 14.41
N PRO A 84 8.48 23.04 14.57
CA PRO A 84 7.30 23.58 15.28
C PRO A 84 5.96 23.06 14.73
N LEU A 85 5.85 22.88 13.40
CA LEU A 85 4.64 22.34 12.78
C LEU A 85 4.41 20.85 13.08
N TYR A 86 5.41 20.12 13.60
CA TYR A 86 5.20 18.71 13.97
C TYR A 86 4.15 18.61 15.08
N HIS A 87 4.32 19.37 16.15
CA HIS A 87 3.39 19.39 17.28
C HIS A 87 1.98 19.84 16.85
N ILE A 88 1.87 20.87 16.02
CA ILE A 88 0.59 21.38 15.52
C ILE A 88 -0.16 20.35 14.68
N LEU A 89 0.54 19.59 13.84
CA LEU A 89 -0.10 18.59 12.96
C LEU A 89 -0.33 17.25 13.65
N HIS A 90 0.58 16.85 14.53
CA HIS A 90 0.58 15.53 15.14
C HIS A 90 -0.18 15.50 16.47
N ASP A 91 0.00 16.50 17.33
CA ASP A 91 -0.50 16.48 18.72
C ASP A 91 -1.67 17.45 18.93
N GLU A 92 -1.41 18.76 18.88
CA GLU A 92 -2.35 19.82 19.23
C GLU A 92 -2.35 20.95 18.20
N PRO A 93 -3.34 20.99 17.28
CA PRO A 93 -3.44 22.04 16.27
C PRO A 93 -3.75 23.43 16.86
N ASN A 94 -4.38 23.48 18.02
CA ASN A 94 -4.67 24.69 18.79
C ASN A 94 -4.89 24.31 20.27
N PRO A 95 -4.90 25.28 21.21
CA PRO A 95 -5.04 25.00 22.65
C PRO A 95 -6.38 24.36 23.09
N GLU A 96 -7.36 24.31 22.22
CA GLU A 96 -8.72 23.81 22.54
C GLU A 96 -9.00 22.42 21.95
N MET A 97 -8.19 21.95 21.02
CA MET A 97 -8.48 20.74 20.26
C MET A 97 -7.27 19.82 20.16
N THR A 98 -7.51 18.53 20.35
CA THR A 98 -6.53 17.50 19.98
C THR A 98 -6.47 17.35 18.45
N SER A 99 -5.37 16.84 17.94
CA SER A 99 -5.22 16.55 16.50
C SER A 99 -6.27 15.57 15.98
N PHE A 100 -6.74 14.64 16.84
CA PHE A 100 -7.86 13.75 16.52
C PHE A 100 -9.14 14.55 16.24
N ALA A 101 -9.58 15.37 17.22
CA ALA A 101 -10.81 16.16 17.10
C ALA A 101 -10.76 17.14 15.91
N TYR A 102 -9.60 17.70 15.64
CA TYR A 102 -9.40 18.59 14.50
C TYR A 102 -9.56 17.84 13.17
N ARG A 103 -8.89 16.70 12.97
CA ARG A 103 -9.01 15.90 11.75
C ARG A 103 -10.41 15.34 11.55
N GLU A 104 -11.05 14.91 12.65
CA GLU A 104 -12.45 14.48 12.65
C GLU A 104 -13.37 15.60 12.13
N THR A 105 -13.24 16.81 12.69
CA THR A 105 -14.00 17.99 12.27
C THR A 105 -13.76 18.32 10.81
N MET A 106 -12.51 18.33 10.36
CA MET A 106 -12.17 18.59 8.95
C MET A 106 -12.83 17.58 8.00
N MET A 107 -12.78 16.30 8.36
CA MET A 107 -13.36 15.25 7.51
C MET A 107 -14.90 15.29 7.53
N ALA A 108 -15.51 15.61 8.66
CA ALA A 108 -16.95 15.85 8.74
C ALA A 108 -17.38 17.04 7.85
N HIS A 109 -16.64 18.14 7.87
CA HIS A 109 -16.87 19.28 6.98
C HIS A 109 -16.76 18.90 5.50
N LEU A 110 -15.74 18.11 5.13
CA LEU A 110 -15.57 17.61 3.75
C LEU A 110 -16.72 16.70 3.33
N SER A 111 -17.17 15.83 4.23
CA SER A 111 -18.24 14.87 3.95
C SER A 111 -19.61 15.52 3.81
N LEU A 112 -19.88 16.60 4.55
CA LEU A 112 -21.18 17.29 4.53
C LEU A 112 -21.22 18.43 3.51
N TRP A 113 -20.26 19.36 3.61
CA TRP A 113 -20.23 20.58 2.79
C TRP A 113 -19.32 20.48 1.56
N GLY A 114 -18.58 19.41 1.44
CA GLY A 114 -17.60 19.24 0.35
C GLY A 114 -16.38 20.16 0.44
N ASN A 115 -16.23 20.93 1.52
CA ASN A 115 -15.10 21.81 1.76
C ASN A 115 -14.72 21.78 3.22
N SER A 116 -13.43 21.91 3.51
CA SER A 116 -12.95 22.15 4.86
C SER A 116 -12.06 23.39 4.85
N TYR A 117 -12.27 24.25 5.83
CA TYR A 117 -11.53 25.48 6.00
C TYR A 117 -10.94 25.53 7.39
N SER A 118 -9.71 26.06 7.50
CA SER A 118 -9.11 26.41 8.78
C SER A 118 -8.37 27.74 8.64
N GLU A 119 -8.47 28.59 9.64
CA GLU A 119 -7.64 29.76 9.76
C GLU A 119 -6.25 29.34 10.25
N ILE A 120 -5.21 29.83 9.57
CA ILE A 120 -3.83 29.64 9.96
C ILE A 120 -3.42 30.85 10.79
N GLN A 121 -3.23 30.65 12.07
CA GLN A 121 -2.71 31.69 12.95
C GLN A 121 -1.18 31.72 12.87
N TYR A 122 -0.62 32.92 12.70
CA TYR A 122 0.81 33.13 12.62
C TYR A 122 1.33 33.83 13.87
N ASN A 123 2.52 33.48 14.31
CA ASN A 123 3.25 34.19 15.34
C ASN A 123 3.90 35.46 14.78
N TYR A 124 4.50 36.28 15.65
CA TYR A 124 5.20 37.51 15.25
C TYR A 124 6.39 37.30 14.29
N ALA A 125 6.90 36.06 14.20
CA ALA A 125 7.97 35.70 13.26
C ALA A 125 7.41 35.24 11.91
N GLY A 126 6.08 35.27 11.69
CA GLY A 126 5.43 34.81 10.47
C GLY A 126 5.37 33.29 10.32
N GLN A 127 5.53 32.55 11.42
CA GLN A 127 5.43 31.10 11.41
C GLN A 127 4.04 30.66 11.87
N PRO A 128 3.43 29.65 11.25
CA PRO A 128 2.17 29.09 11.72
C PRO A 128 2.31 28.56 13.15
N CYS A 129 1.38 28.96 14.04
CA CYS A 129 1.39 28.56 15.45
C CYS A 129 0.08 27.89 15.89
N ALA A 130 -1.01 28.02 15.15
CA ALA A 130 -2.24 27.29 15.40
C ALA A 130 -3.08 27.16 14.13
N LEU A 131 -3.97 26.16 14.12
CA LEU A 131 -4.97 25.90 13.08
C LEU A 131 -6.36 25.88 13.73
N TRP A 132 -7.25 26.76 13.29
CA TRP A 132 -8.61 26.89 13.79
C TRP A 132 -9.62 26.47 12.72
N PRO A 133 -10.40 25.41 12.91
CA PRO A 133 -11.39 25.00 11.93
C PRO A 133 -12.51 26.05 11.80
N LEU A 134 -12.82 26.43 10.58
CA LEU A 134 -13.90 27.36 10.27
C LEU A 134 -15.09 26.60 9.72
N ARG A 135 -16.30 26.99 10.11
CA ARG A 135 -17.52 26.37 9.61
C ARG A 135 -17.72 26.67 8.13
N PRO A 136 -17.90 25.65 7.27
CA PRO A 136 -18.03 25.84 5.82
C PRO A 136 -19.29 26.61 5.40
N ASP A 137 -20.38 26.49 6.16
CA ASP A 137 -21.63 27.21 5.92
C ASP A 137 -21.52 28.73 6.17
N TRP A 138 -20.48 29.18 6.88
CA TRP A 138 -20.16 30.58 7.10
C TRP A 138 -19.10 31.11 6.15
N MET A 139 -18.57 30.27 5.25
CA MET A 139 -17.48 30.62 4.36
C MET A 139 -17.99 30.79 2.92
N ALA A 140 -17.69 31.94 2.33
CA ALA A 140 -17.89 32.20 0.90
C ALA A 140 -16.53 32.37 0.21
N VAL A 141 -16.32 31.66 -0.88
CA VAL A 141 -15.09 31.74 -1.69
C VAL A 141 -15.45 32.31 -3.04
N GLN A 142 -14.85 33.44 -3.39
CA GLN A 142 -15.10 34.12 -4.66
C GLN A 142 -13.77 34.58 -5.26
N ARG A 143 -13.75 34.74 -6.57
CA ARG A 143 -12.65 35.39 -7.26
C ARG A 143 -12.99 36.85 -7.50
N ASP A 144 -12.15 37.74 -7.02
CA ASP A 144 -12.28 39.16 -7.31
C ASP A 144 -12.10 39.40 -8.82
N PHE A 145 -13.11 39.96 -9.45
CA PHE A 145 -13.12 40.26 -10.90
C PHE A 145 -12.06 41.29 -11.31
N LYS A 146 -11.64 42.18 -10.41
CA LYS A 146 -10.65 43.22 -10.69
C LYS A 146 -9.22 42.73 -10.58
N THR A 147 -8.93 41.98 -9.52
CA THR A 147 -7.57 41.53 -9.20
C THR A 147 -7.29 40.09 -9.67
N GLY A 148 -8.35 39.29 -9.92
CA GLY A 148 -8.22 37.88 -10.23
C GLY A 148 -7.85 36.99 -9.05
N TYR A 149 -7.62 37.57 -7.85
CA TYR A 149 -7.27 36.81 -6.65
C TYR A 149 -8.52 36.18 -5.99
N LEU A 150 -8.29 35.09 -5.24
CA LEU A 150 -9.32 34.49 -4.40
C LEU A 150 -9.54 35.37 -3.16
N VAL A 151 -10.80 35.55 -2.81
CA VAL A 151 -11.22 36.24 -1.57
C VAL A 151 -12.05 35.24 -0.76
N TYR A 152 -11.65 35.07 0.48
CA TYR A 152 -12.37 34.27 1.47
C TYR A 152 -13.14 35.22 2.39
N THR A 153 -14.46 35.05 2.42
CA THR A 153 -15.34 35.85 3.28
C THR A 153 -15.97 34.93 4.32
N PHE A 154 -15.62 35.14 5.57
CA PHE A 154 -16.14 34.44 6.71
C PHE A 154 -17.22 35.29 7.39
N THR A 155 -18.47 34.78 7.43
CA THR A 155 -19.61 35.51 7.98
C THR A 155 -20.06 34.82 9.25
N SER A 156 -19.54 35.25 10.38
CA SER A 156 -19.93 34.73 11.69
C SER A 156 -21.13 35.50 12.24
N PRO A 157 -22.14 34.81 12.80
CA PRO A 157 -23.25 35.48 13.49
C PRO A 157 -22.81 36.23 14.78
N TYR A 158 -21.63 35.94 15.29
CA TYR A 158 -21.12 36.51 16.54
C TYR A 158 -20.13 37.68 16.31
N THR A 159 -19.28 37.57 15.27
CA THR A 159 -18.19 38.53 15.03
C THR A 159 -18.38 39.34 13.76
N GLY A 160 -19.43 39.06 12.96
CA GLY A 160 -19.71 39.75 11.73
C GLY A 160 -18.96 39.19 10.51
N ILE A 161 -18.70 40.06 9.53
CA ILE A 161 -18.06 39.70 8.26
C ILE A 161 -16.57 39.97 8.35
N HIS A 162 -15.77 38.92 8.05
CA HIS A 162 -14.31 38.99 7.98
C HIS A 162 -13.84 38.59 6.59
N HIS A 163 -12.95 39.39 6.01
CA HIS A 163 -12.25 39.03 4.79
C HIS A 163 -10.88 38.47 5.18
N LEU A 164 -10.63 37.21 4.83
CA LEU A 164 -9.39 36.51 5.13
C LEU A 164 -8.51 36.49 3.88
N ASP A 165 -7.22 36.74 4.09
CA ASP A 165 -6.22 36.57 3.04
C ASP A 165 -6.09 35.08 2.68
N PRO A 166 -5.94 34.73 1.39
CA PRO A 166 -5.69 33.35 0.97
C PRO A 166 -4.52 32.67 1.69
N ALA A 167 -3.52 33.44 2.12
CA ALA A 167 -2.39 32.92 2.89
C ALA A 167 -2.76 32.53 4.33
N GLN A 168 -3.87 33.06 4.86
CA GLN A 168 -4.37 32.76 6.20
C GLN A 168 -5.38 31.63 6.23
N VAL A 169 -5.77 31.09 5.06
CA VAL A 169 -6.80 30.06 4.98
C VAL A 169 -6.23 28.76 4.42
N LEU A 170 -6.24 27.73 5.24
CA LEU A 170 -6.09 26.36 4.79
C LEU A 170 -7.44 25.92 4.22
N HIS A 171 -7.57 25.88 2.90
CA HIS A 171 -8.75 25.41 2.19
C HIS A 171 -8.48 24.08 1.50
N ILE A 172 -9.28 23.08 1.84
CA ILE A 172 -9.24 21.73 1.25
C ILE A 172 -10.59 21.47 0.60
N PRO A 173 -10.68 21.54 -0.73
CA PRO A 173 -11.91 21.25 -1.46
C PRO A 173 -12.09 19.74 -1.66
N GLY A 174 -13.33 19.26 -1.60
CA GLY A 174 -13.75 17.92 -2.00
C GLY A 174 -13.76 17.74 -3.53
N LEU A 175 -14.77 17.02 -4.04
CA LEU A 175 -15.00 16.92 -5.48
C LEU A 175 -15.44 18.28 -6.02
N SER A 176 -14.64 18.84 -6.92
CA SER A 176 -14.85 20.17 -7.50
C SER A 176 -15.03 20.08 -9.01
N PHE A 177 -15.88 20.93 -9.57
CA PHE A 177 -16.05 21.09 -11.02
C PHE A 177 -15.35 22.34 -11.57
N ASP A 178 -15.07 23.32 -10.69
CA ASP A 178 -14.39 24.57 -11.03
C ASP A 178 -12.91 24.59 -10.58
N GLY A 179 -12.48 23.57 -9.85
CA GLY A 179 -11.14 23.49 -9.28
C GLY A 179 -10.91 24.40 -8.07
N LEU A 180 -11.91 25.14 -7.61
CA LEU A 180 -11.82 26.10 -6.50
C LEU A 180 -12.58 25.62 -5.27
N THR A 181 -13.86 25.31 -5.44
CA THR A 181 -14.75 24.90 -4.36
C THR A 181 -15.26 23.48 -4.57
N GLY A 182 -15.23 22.67 -3.53
CA GLY A 182 -15.84 21.36 -3.52
C GLY A 182 -17.38 21.45 -3.49
N LYS A 183 -18.03 20.51 -4.13
CA LYS A 183 -19.49 20.41 -4.06
C LYS A 183 -19.91 19.54 -2.88
N SER A 184 -20.92 20.00 -2.15
CA SER A 184 -21.51 19.22 -1.06
C SER A 184 -22.15 17.93 -1.62
N PRO A 185 -21.76 16.75 -1.13
CA PRO A 185 -22.44 15.50 -1.47
C PRO A 185 -23.93 15.53 -1.13
N ILE A 186 -24.28 16.19 -0.03
CA ILE A 186 -25.68 16.38 0.41
C ILE A 186 -26.48 17.20 -0.61
N THR A 187 -25.89 18.30 -1.09
CA THR A 187 -26.54 19.13 -2.11
C THR A 187 -26.74 18.38 -3.43
N ILE A 188 -25.77 17.56 -3.85
CA ILE A 188 -25.85 16.76 -5.08
C ILE A 188 -26.94 15.69 -4.96
N GLN A 189 -27.04 15.03 -3.82
CA GLN A 189 -27.96 13.91 -3.58
C GLN A 189 -29.25 14.32 -2.83
N ARG A 190 -29.58 15.60 -2.87
CA ARG A 190 -30.67 16.18 -2.11
C ARG A 190 -32.01 15.49 -2.36
N GLU A 191 -32.34 15.18 -3.61
CA GLU A 191 -33.62 14.56 -3.99
C GLU A 191 -33.75 13.15 -3.40
N SER A 192 -32.69 12.33 -3.47
CA SER A 192 -32.71 11.00 -2.88
C SER A 192 -32.77 11.03 -1.34
N LEU A 193 -32.05 11.97 -0.70
CA LEU A 193 -32.16 12.17 0.75
C LEU A 193 -33.54 12.66 1.16
N GLY A 194 -34.18 13.52 0.34
CA GLY A 194 -35.55 13.98 0.54
C GLY A 194 -36.57 12.85 0.47
N LEU A 195 -36.40 11.93 -0.48
CA LEU A 195 -37.23 10.74 -0.58
C LEU A 195 -37.06 9.84 0.66
N SER A 196 -35.81 9.59 1.09
CA SER A 196 -35.51 8.80 2.28
C SER A 196 -36.13 9.40 3.56
N GLN A 197 -36.03 10.71 3.74
CA GLN A 197 -36.64 11.39 4.86
C GLN A 197 -38.19 11.34 4.79
N ALA A 198 -38.77 11.54 3.60
CA ALA A 198 -40.22 11.44 3.41
C ALA A 198 -40.72 10.03 3.71
N ALA A 199 -39.99 8.99 3.30
CA ALA A 199 -40.33 7.60 3.63
C ALA A 199 -40.24 7.34 5.15
N GLN A 200 -39.25 7.89 5.81
CA GLN A 200 -39.11 7.80 7.27
C GLN A 200 -40.26 8.53 7.99
N ASP A 201 -40.62 9.72 7.54
CA ASP A 201 -41.72 10.50 8.11
C ASP A 201 -43.06 9.81 7.89
N TYR A 202 -43.26 9.21 6.72
CA TYR A 202 -44.44 8.39 6.44
C TYR A 202 -44.52 7.19 7.40
N ALA A 203 -43.43 6.44 7.54
CA ALA A 203 -43.36 5.31 8.47
C ALA A 203 -43.61 5.75 9.92
N ALA A 204 -43.02 6.86 10.37
CA ALA A 204 -43.23 7.40 11.69
C ALA A 204 -44.69 7.78 11.95
N ARG A 205 -45.36 8.41 10.99
CA ARG A 205 -46.79 8.74 11.08
C ARG A 205 -47.66 7.49 11.05
N PHE A 206 -47.31 6.52 10.21
CA PHE A 206 -48.02 5.24 10.12
C PHE A 206 -48.00 4.50 11.44
N PHE A 207 -46.82 4.35 12.07
CA PHE A 207 -46.69 3.66 13.35
C PHE A 207 -47.13 4.52 14.57
N GLY A 208 -46.99 5.85 14.46
CA GLY A 208 -47.31 6.76 15.59
C GLY A 208 -48.79 7.09 15.73
N ASN A 209 -49.54 7.10 14.62
CA ASN A 209 -50.93 7.53 14.64
C ASN A 209 -51.95 6.38 14.65
N ASP A 210 -51.51 5.09 14.65
CA ASP A 210 -52.41 3.95 14.37
C ASP A 210 -53.35 4.20 13.16
N SER A 211 -52.86 4.94 12.17
CA SER A 211 -53.67 5.67 11.20
C SER A 211 -54.24 4.84 10.05
N THR A 212 -53.98 3.59 10.03
CA THR A 212 -54.88 2.61 9.39
C THR A 212 -55.67 1.97 10.52
N PRO A 213 -56.98 2.20 10.55
CA PRO A 213 -57.79 1.41 11.46
C PRO A 213 -57.48 -0.07 11.14
N GLY A 214 -57.00 -0.86 12.15
CA GLY A 214 -56.67 -2.29 11.97
C GLY A 214 -57.84 -3.07 11.38
N GLY A 215 -58.96 -2.40 11.21
CA GLY A 215 -60.19 -2.83 10.59
C GLY A 215 -61.29 -1.80 10.72
N TYR A 216 -62.39 -2.03 10.08
CA TYR A 216 -63.60 -1.25 10.25
C TYR A 216 -64.74 -2.13 10.74
N LEU A 217 -65.59 -1.51 11.58
CA LEU A 217 -66.77 -2.16 12.12
C LEU A 217 -67.97 -1.88 11.16
N VAL A 218 -68.56 -2.93 10.67
CA VAL A 218 -69.77 -2.90 9.89
C VAL A 218 -70.95 -3.20 10.84
N SER A 219 -71.91 -2.33 10.93
CA SER A 219 -73.15 -2.56 11.65
C SER A 219 -74.23 -2.95 10.70
N ALA A 220 -74.97 -4.01 11.02
CA ALA A 220 -76.14 -4.44 10.24
C ALA A 220 -77.30 -3.46 10.35
N ALA A 221 -77.40 -2.65 11.40
CA ALA A 221 -78.40 -1.61 11.55
C ALA A 221 -77.78 -0.22 11.46
N PRO A 222 -78.39 0.76 10.71
CA PRO A 222 -77.85 2.08 10.61
C PRO A 222 -77.90 2.84 11.94
N MET A 223 -76.78 3.30 12.43
CA MET A 223 -76.73 4.23 13.57
C MET A 223 -77.06 5.64 13.06
N ASN A 224 -78.29 6.07 13.31
CA ASN A 224 -78.80 7.35 12.84
C ASN A 224 -78.40 8.56 13.71
N ASP A 225 -77.90 8.33 14.94
CA ASP A 225 -77.50 9.36 15.84
C ASP A 225 -75.99 9.65 15.75
N PRO A 226 -75.59 10.84 15.34
CA PRO A 226 -74.18 11.21 15.22
C PRO A 226 -73.42 11.20 16.55
N GLN A 227 -74.10 11.51 17.66
CA GLN A 227 -73.46 11.52 18.99
C GLN A 227 -73.13 10.10 19.47
N LYS A 228 -74.04 9.16 19.28
CA LYS A 228 -73.82 7.74 19.62
C LYS A 228 -72.71 7.13 18.78
N LYS A 229 -72.54 7.57 17.49
CA LYS A 229 -71.40 7.15 16.67
C LYS A 229 -70.06 7.60 17.27
N ILE A 230 -69.99 8.82 17.76
CA ILE A 230 -68.75 9.37 18.36
C ILE A 230 -68.44 8.69 19.69
N GLU A 231 -69.47 8.47 20.55
CA GLU A 231 -69.28 7.76 21.81
C GLU A 231 -68.85 6.32 21.63
N PHE A 232 -69.46 5.63 20.62
CA PHE A 232 -69.07 4.27 20.29
C PHE A 232 -67.63 4.21 19.76
N ALA A 233 -67.25 5.12 18.82
CA ALA A 233 -65.88 5.19 18.34
C ALA A 233 -64.89 5.46 19.45
N LYS A 234 -65.20 6.37 20.40
CA LYS A 234 -64.34 6.62 21.55
C LYS A 234 -64.20 5.38 22.46
N SER A 235 -65.31 4.75 22.82
CA SER A 235 -65.30 3.56 23.65
C SER A 235 -64.54 2.40 23.01
N TRP A 236 -64.62 2.26 21.68
CA TRP A 236 -63.86 1.28 20.93
C TRP A 236 -62.34 1.56 20.95
N VAL A 237 -61.93 2.80 20.72
CA VAL A 237 -60.53 3.21 20.79
C VAL A 237 -59.99 3.03 22.21
N ASP A 238 -60.71 3.46 23.26
CA ASP A 238 -60.29 3.32 24.64
C ASP A 238 -60.18 1.85 25.09
N ALA A 239 -61.02 0.98 24.52
CA ALA A 239 -60.98 -0.46 24.81
C ALA A 239 -59.84 -1.22 24.12
N HIS A 240 -59.33 -0.69 22.96
CA HIS A 240 -58.39 -1.43 22.09
C HIS A 240 -57.12 -0.65 21.78
N SER A 241 -56.86 0.52 22.40
CA SER A 241 -55.63 1.29 22.25
C SER A 241 -54.68 1.15 23.44
N GLY A 242 -53.44 1.51 23.28
CA GLY A 242 -52.39 1.50 24.31
C GLY A 242 -52.12 0.09 24.86
N HIS A 243 -52.16 -0.10 26.17
CA HIS A 243 -51.92 -1.39 26.85
C HIS A 243 -53.00 -2.44 26.59
N ASN A 244 -54.08 -2.09 25.93
CA ASN A 244 -55.21 -2.96 25.62
C ASN A 244 -55.16 -3.50 24.18
N GLN A 245 -54.14 -3.19 23.44
CA GLN A 245 -53.90 -3.74 22.09
C GLN A 245 -53.88 -5.29 22.14
N HIS A 246 -54.44 -5.93 21.15
CA HIS A 246 -54.54 -7.40 21.02
C HIS A 246 -55.44 -8.12 22.01
N LYS A 247 -56.29 -7.42 22.79
CA LYS A 247 -57.33 -8.07 23.59
C LYS A 247 -58.47 -8.54 22.69
N ILE A 248 -59.12 -9.63 23.13
CA ILE A 248 -60.30 -10.18 22.45
C ILE A 248 -61.45 -9.19 22.49
N ALA A 249 -61.93 -8.78 21.35
CA ALA A 249 -63.14 -7.96 21.21
C ALA A 249 -64.36 -8.88 21.07
N ILE A 250 -65.41 -8.65 21.88
CA ILE A 250 -66.70 -9.31 21.76
C ILE A 250 -67.62 -8.40 20.94
N LEU A 251 -68.05 -8.85 19.77
CA LEU A 251 -68.91 -8.11 18.90
C LEU A 251 -70.34 -8.61 19.11
N ASP A 252 -71.26 -7.72 19.51
CA ASP A 252 -72.68 -8.02 19.72
C ASP A 252 -73.53 -7.13 18.79
N GLY A 253 -74.79 -7.47 18.63
CA GLY A 253 -75.73 -6.63 17.92
C GLY A 253 -75.56 -6.56 16.39
N GLY A 254 -74.95 -7.60 15.76
CA GLY A 254 -74.75 -7.67 14.31
C GLY A 254 -73.60 -6.79 13.81
N LEU A 255 -72.62 -6.50 14.69
CA LEU A 255 -71.36 -5.89 14.34
C LEU A 255 -70.43 -6.94 13.72
N ASP A 256 -69.84 -6.61 12.59
CA ASP A 256 -68.78 -7.40 11.92
C ASP A 256 -67.49 -6.58 11.86
N TYR A 257 -66.39 -7.19 12.29
CA TYR A 257 -65.08 -6.56 12.21
C TYR A 257 -64.34 -7.06 10.98
N LYS A 258 -64.05 -6.19 10.03
CA LYS A 258 -63.22 -6.50 8.89
C LYS A 258 -61.84 -5.90 9.05
N SER A 259 -60.87 -6.74 9.26
CA SER A 259 -59.48 -6.32 9.29
C SER A 259 -59.03 -5.78 7.94
N ILE A 260 -58.37 -4.66 7.92
CA ILE A 260 -57.64 -4.20 6.78
C ILE A 260 -56.25 -4.89 6.87
N ALA A 261 -56.06 -5.93 6.04
CA ALA A 261 -54.79 -6.63 5.98
C ALA A 261 -53.66 -5.64 5.62
N LEU A 262 -52.49 -5.78 6.27
CA LEU A 262 -51.27 -5.11 5.83
C LEU A 262 -51.10 -5.32 4.33
N ASN A 263 -51.10 -4.23 3.56
CA ASN A 263 -51.01 -4.29 2.12
C ASN A 263 -49.58 -4.69 1.72
N ALA A 264 -49.41 -5.32 0.55
CA ALA A 264 -48.10 -5.61 -0.02
C ALA A 264 -47.19 -4.37 -0.13
N GLU A 265 -47.76 -3.17 -0.12
CA GLU A 265 -47.07 -1.88 -0.09
C GLU A 265 -46.23 -1.66 1.17
N ASP A 266 -46.64 -2.20 2.33
CA ASP A 266 -45.91 -2.05 3.60
C ASP A 266 -44.62 -2.88 3.62
N ALA A 267 -44.62 -4.06 2.96
CA ALA A 267 -43.43 -4.88 2.77
C ALA A 267 -42.44 -4.21 1.80
N GLN A 268 -42.95 -3.49 0.79
CA GLN A 268 -42.12 -2.73 -0.15
C GLN A 268 -41.44 -1.53 0.52
N LEU A 269 -42.06 -0.90 1.53
CA LEU A 269 -41.47 0.20 2.27
C LEU A 269 -40.18 -0.21 3.01
N LEU A 270 -40.17 -1.41 3.61
CA LEU A 270 -38.97 -1.93 4.27
C LEU A 270 -37.84 -2.21 3.27
N ALA A 271 -38.14 -2.83 2.14
CA ALA A 271 -37.17 -3.09 1.07
C ALA A 271 -36.61 -1.77 0.48
N THR A 272 -37.46 -0.74 0.34
CA THR A 272 -37.02 0.57 -0.09
C THR A 272 -36.02 1.20 0.88
N ARG A 273 -36.27 1.10 2.18
CA ARG A 273 -35.35 1.62 3.20
C ARG A 273 -34.00 0.89 3.24
N GLU A 274 -33.99 -0.42 3.00
CA GLU A 274 -32.75 -1.19 2.85
C GLU A 274 -31.95 -0.75 1.63
N TYR A 275 -32.64 -0.55 0.50
CA TYR A 275 -32.03 -0.05 -0.72
C TYR A 275 -31.43 1.36 -0.52
N GLU A 276 -32.19 2.30 0.06
CA GLU A 276 -31.73 3.66 0.36
C GLU A 276 -30.49 3.65 1.29
N ARG A 277 -30.46 2.76 2.29
CA ARG A 277 -29.29 2.61 3.17
C ARG A 277 -28.05 2.23 2.37
N SER A 278 -28.19 1.25 1.48
CA SER A 278 -27.08 0.78 0.63
C SER A 278 -26.65 1.86 -0.38
N GLU A 279 -27.59 2.60 -0.93
CA GLU A 279 -27.35 3.70 -1.87
C GLU A 279 -26.56 4.84 -1.19
N ILE A 280 -27.00 5.31 -0.02
CA ILE A 280 -26.32 6.35 0.75
C ILE A 280 -24.88 5.89 1.13
N ALA A 281 -24.72 4.66 1.58
CA ALA A 281 -23.40 4.10 1.88
C ALA A 281 -22.49 4.10 0.64
N GLY A 282 -23.06 3.81 -0.53
CA GLY A 282 -22.35 3.84 -1.81
C GLY A 282 -21.82 5.23 -2.17
N TRP A 283 -22.58 6.31 -1.94
CA TRP A 283 -22.13 7.69 -2.23
C TRP A 283 -20.94 8.09 -1.38
N PHE A 284 -20.94 7.71 -0.09
CA PHE A 284 -19.82 7.95 0.82
C PHE A 284 -18.67 6.96 0.61
N ARG A 285 -18.86 5.93 -0.23
CA ARG A 285 -17.92 4.81 -0.40
C ARG A 285 -17.61 4.10 0.92
N VAL A 286 -18.61 4.00 1.80
CA VAL A 286 -18.49 3.29 3.07
C VAL A 286 -19.08 1.90 2.89
N PRO A 287 -18.32 0.82 3.15
CA PRO A 287 -18.85 -0.53 3.10
C PRO A 287 -20.00 -0.73 4.09
N ALA A 288 -21.06 -1.39 3.66
CA ALA A 288 -22.29 -1.54 4.42
C ALA A 288 -22.09 -2.17 5.82
N HIS A 289 -21.13 -3.09 5.96
CA HIS A 289 -20.82 -3.73 7.25
C HIS A 289 -20.31 -2.73 8.30
N LEU A 290 -19.62 -1.64 7.92
CA LEU A 290 -19.14 -0.60 8.83
C LEU A 290 -20.25 0.28 9.39
N ILE A 291 -21.40 0.33 8.73
CA ILE A 291 -22.61 1.01 9.21
C ILE A 291 -23.64 0.04 9.84
N GLY A 292 -23.20 -1.19 10.15
CA GLY A 292 -24.02 -2.19 10.85
C GLY A 292 -24.96 -2.97 9.94
N ASP A 293 -24.78 -2.94 8.61
CA ASP A 293 -25.50 -3.78 7.67
C ASP A 293 -24.67 -5.04 7.31
N LEU A 294 -25.07 -6.16 7.89
CA LEU A 294 -24.40 -7.45 7.72
C LEU A 294 -25.13 -8.39 6.74
N THR A 295 -26.14 -7.91 6.02
CA THR A 295 -27.02 -8.71 5.18
C THR A 295 -26.27 -9.53 4.11
N HIS A 296 -25.15 -8.99 3.61
CA HIS A 296 -24.30 -9.62 2.59
C HIS A 296 -22.86 -9.85 3.06
N ALA A 297 -22.57 -9.71 4.36
CA ALA A 297 -21.23 -9.88 4.91
C ALA A 297 -20.96 -11.34 5.27
N THR A 298 -19.95 -11.96 4.63
CA THR A 298 -19.37 -13.24 5.05
C THR A 298 -18.03 -13.00 5.72
N PHE A 299 -17.63 -13.82 6.69
CA PHE A 299 -16.38 -13.65 7.43
C PHE A 299 -15.14 -13.53 6.54
N SER A 300 -15.08 -14.25 5.42
CA SER A 300 -13.96 -14.17 4.46
C SER A 300 -13.93 -12.88 3.63
N ASN A 301 -15.05 -12.17 3.51
CA ASN A 301 -15.13 -10.92 2.74
C ASN A 301 -14.84 -9.69 3.57
N VAL A 302 -15.05 -9.71 4.89
CA VAL A 302 -14.93 -8.54 5.76
C VAL A 302 -13.49 -7.99 5.77
N GLU A 303 -12.49 -8.85 5.78
CA GLU A 303 -11.08 -8.45 5.72
C GLU A 303 -10.74 -7.73 4.41
N ASN A 304 -11.14 -8.32 3.28
CA ASN A 304 -10.95 -7.70 1.97
C ASN A 304 -11.71 -6.38 1.83
N LEU A 305 -12.92 -6.27 2.41
CA LEU A 305 -13.69 -5.04 2.43
C LEU A 305 -13.00 -3.95 3.28
N GLY A 306 -12.34 -4.33 4.37
CA GLY A 306 -11.52 -3.42 5.17
C GLY A 306 -10.34 -2.84 4.37
N LEU A 307 -9.60 -3.68 3.65
CA LEU A 307 -8.51 -3.25 2.76
C LEU A 307 -9.02 -2.38 1.61
N GLN A 308 -10.16 -2.73 1.02
CA GLN A 308 -10.81 -1.91 -0.02
C GLN A 308 -11.23 -0.56 0.51
N PHE A 309 -11.80 -0.48 1.72
CA PHE A 309 -12.15 0.77 2.38
C PHE A 309 -10.91 1.66 2.59
N GLY A 310 -9.81 1.09 3.09
CA GLY A 310 -8.54 1.81 3.20
C GLY A 310 -8.05 2.36 1.87
N THR A 311 -8.04 1.51 0.82
CA THR A 311 -7.46 1.85 -0.47
C THR A 311 -8.33 2.79 -1.30
N TYR A 312 -9.64 2.54 -1.39
CA TYR A 312 -10.52 3.27 -2.32
C TYR A 312 -11.32 4.39 -1.66
N SER A 313 -11.52 4.35 -0.33
CA SER A 313 -12.26 5.38 0.38
C SER A 313 -11.36 6.32 1.15
N LEU A 314 -10.45 5.80 2.00
CA LEU A 314 -9.63 6.64 2.88
C LEU A 314 -8.41 7.23 2.18
N MET A 315 -7.69 6.45 1.33
CA MET A 315 -6.48 6.93 0.67
C MET A 315 -6.70 8.18 -0.20
N PRO A 316 -7.77 8.30 -1.02
CA PRO A 316 -8.04 9.54 -1.75
C PRO A 316 -8.23 10.77 -0.86
N TRP A 317 -8.89 10.59 0.31
CA TRP A 317 -9.03 11.66 1.29
C TRP A 317 -7.72 12.01 1.97
N ALA A 318 -6.92 11.00 2.35
CA ALA A 318 -5.60 11.20 2.93
C ALA A 318 -4.70 12.01 2.00
N VAL A 319 -4.60 11.61 0.72
CA VAL A 319 -3.80 12.34 -0.29
C VAL A 319 -4.30 13.78 -0.48
N ARG A 320 -5.61 14.00 -0.48
CA ARG A 320 -6.20 15.33 -0.61
C ARG A 320 -5.84 16.23 0.57
N LEU A 321 -5.96 15.72 1.77
CA LEU A 321 -5.59 16.41 3.01
C LEU A 321 -4.08 16.69 3.05
N GLU A 322 -3.23 15.69 2.74
CA GLU A 322 -1.78 15.84 2.66
C GLU A 322 -1.38 16.97 1.69
N GLN A 323 -1.96 16.97 0.49
CA GLN A 323 -1.66 18.01 -0.49
C GLN A 323 -2.15 19.38 -0.05
N GLY A 324 -3.31 19.47 0.61
CA GLY A 324 -3.83 20.70 1.17
C GLY A 324 -2.90 21.27 2.24
N PHE A 325 -2.49 20.48 3.21
CA PHE A 325 -1.53 20.86 4.24
C PHE A 325 -0.18 21.25 3.62
N ASN A 326 0.33 20.44 2.72
CA ASN A 326 1.62 20.67 2.09
C ASN A 326 1.66 21.99 1.30
N ARG A 327 0.57 22.31 0.61
CA ARG A 327 0.47 23.57 -0.15
C ARG A 327 0.39 24.81 0.73
N SER A 328 -0.38 24.72 1.84
CA SER A 328 -0.69 25.91 2.65
C SER A 328 0.33 26.17 3.76
N LEU A 329 0.97 25.12 4.31
CA LEU A 329 1.83 25.27 5.49
C LEU A 329 3.33 25.26 5.16
N PHE A 330 3.73 24.70 4.01
CA PHE A 330 5.15 24.57 3.67
C PHE A 330 5.52 25.41 2.44
N PRO A 331 6.19 26.55 2.63
CA PRO A 331 6.65 27.40 1.53
C PRO A 331 7.77 26.76 0.70
N THR A 332 8.43 25.73 1.26
CA THR A 332 9.55 25.03 0.61
C THR A 332 9.26 23.55 0.51
N TYR A 333 9.78 22.89 -0.55
CA TYR A 333 9.64 21.45 -0.74
C TYR A 333 10.50 20.59 0.20
N LYS A 334 11.21 21.22 1.15
CA LYS A 334 12.09 20.52 2.10
C LYS A 334 11.28 19.65 3.07
N TYR A 335 10.14 20.16 3.53
CA TYR A 335 9.26 19.49 4.47
C TYR A 335 7.96 19.07 3.79
N PHE A 336 7.37 18.00 4.27
CA PHE A 336 6.03 17.57 3.85
C PHE A 336 5.38 16.70 4.93
N CYS A 337 4.07 16.73 5.03
CA CYS A 337 3.33 15.85 5.91
C CYS A 337 2.73 14.66 5.12
N LYS A 338 2.59 13.56 5.81
CA LYS A 338 2.00 12.34 5.27
C LYS A 338 1.29 11.55 6.36
N PHE A 339 0.13 10.97 6.04
CA PHE A 339 -0.56 10.04 6.93
C PHE A 339 0.15 8.69 7.02
N LYS A 340 0.28 8.15 8.22
CA LYS A 340 0.66 6.76 8.43
C LYS A 340 -0.60 5.89 8.28
N MET A 341 -0.79 5.30 7.09
CA MET A 341 -1.93 4.43 6.80
C MET A 341 -1.69 2.97 7.21
N ASP A 342 -0.50 2.66 7.73
CA ASP A 342 -0.08 1.29 8.05
C ASP A 342 -1.06 0.57 8.96
N ALA A 343 -1.73 1.29 9.89
CA ALA A 343 -2.71 0.71 10.79
C ALA A 343 -3.95 0.14 10.06
N PHE A 344 -4.39 0.77 8.98
CA PHE A 344 -5.53 0.31 8.15
C PHE A 344 -5.14 -0.71 7.10
N MET A 345 -3.88 -0.69 6.66
CA MET A 345 -3.33 -1.64 5.69
C MET A 345 -2.78 -2.91 6.36
N ARG A 346 -2.76 -2.93 7.69
CA ARG A 346 -2.33 -4.10 8.46
C ARG A 346 -3.40 -5.17 8.36
N GLY A 347 -3.13 -6.21 7.57
CA GLY A 347 -3.90 -7.45 7.58
C GLY A 347 -3.95 -8.10 8.96
N ASP A 348 -4.54 -9.28 9.06
CA ASP A 348 -4.54 -10.06 10.30
C ASP A 348 -3.12 -10.27 10.83
N THR A 349 -3.00 -10.48 12.14
CA THR A 349 -1.70 -10.65 12.81
C THR A 349 -0.82 -11.74 12.17
N PRO A 350 -1.34 -12.94 11.80
CA PRO A 350 -0.58 -13.96 11.11
C PRO A 350 0.01 -13.50 9.78
N SER A 351 -0.77 -12.87 8.90
CA SER A 351 -0.31 -12.37 7.60
C SER A 351 0.78 -11.31 7.77
N ARG A 352 0.62 -10.41 8.74
CA ARG A 352 1.59 -9.36 9.04
C ARG A 352 2.93 -9.94 9.53
N TYR A 353 2.89 -10.85 10.52
CA TYR A 353 4.12 -11.49 11.02
C TYR A 353 4.79 -12.36 9.95
N SER A 354 4.02 -13.00 9.08
CA SER A 354 4.55 -13.71 7.91
C SER A 354 5.29 -12.77 6.97
N ALA A 355 4.71 -11.59 6.68
CA ALA A 355 5.37 -10.56 5.87
C ALA A 355 6.67 -10.05 6.52
N TYR A 356 6.69 -9.84 7.85
CA TYR A 356 7.90 -9.47 8.58
C TYR A 356 8.97 -10.56 8.53
N ALA A 357 8.58 -11.83 8.66
CA ALA A 357 9.51 -12.96 8.56
C ALA A 357 10.19 -12.98 7.18
N VAL A 358 9.40 -12.79 6.10
CA VAL A 358 9.93 -12.67 4.74
C VAL A 358 10.85 -11.45 4.61
N ALA A 359 10.44 -10.28 5.09
CA ALA A 359 11.22 -9.05 4.99
C ALA A 359 12.57 -9.17 5.74
N ARG A 360 12.59 -9.83 6.91
CA ARG A 360 13.81 -10.15 7.64
C ARG A 360 14.68 -11.17 6.93
N GLN A 361 14.07 -12.23 6.39
CA GLN A 361 14.78 -13.27 5.65
C GLN A 361 15.52 -12.69 4.44
N TRP A 362 14.90 -11.72 3.74
CA TRP A 362 15.49 -11.08 2.57
C TRP A 362 16.34 -9.83 2.88
N GLY A 363 16.51 -9.52 4.16
CA GLY A 363 17.35 -8.41 4.60
C GLY A 363 16.79 -7.01 4.35
N TRP A 364 15.48 -6.87 4.12
CA TRP A 364 14.84 -5.57 3.94
C TRP A 364 14.58 -4.87 5.27
N PHE A 365 14.30 -5.65 6.33
CA PHE A 365 14.06 -5.15 7.68
C PHE A 365 15.07 -5.70 8.67
N SER A 366 15.50 -4.86 9.60
CA SER A 366 16.17 -5.24 10.83
C SER A 366 15.15 -5.72 11.87
N ALA A 367 15.62 -6.22 13.03
CA ALA A 367 14.72 -6.55 14.13
C ALA A 367 14.09 -5.29 14.72
N ASP A 368 14.85 -4.19 14.78
CA ASP A 368 14.38 -2.93 15.34
C ASP A 368 13.37 -2.24 14.42
N ASP A 369 13.50 -2.36 13.10
CA ASP A 369 12.47 -1.87 12.16
C ASP A 369 11.12 -2.56 12.39
N VAL A 370 11.12 -3.89 12.61
CA VAL A 370 9.90 -4.65 12.93
C VAL A 370 9.34 -4.22 14.28
N ARG A 371 10.21 -4.03 15.29
CA ARG A 371 9.80 -3.59 16.63
C ARG A 371 9.21 -2.18 16.61
N GLU A 372 9.79 -1.25 15.84
CA GLU A 372 9.24 0.09 15.62
C GLU A 372 7.85 0.04 14.98
N LEU A 373 7.65 -0.84 13.99
CA LEU A 373 6.33 -1.03 13.38
C LEU A 373 5.28 -1.59 14.36
N GLU A 374 5.69 -2.35 15.37
CA GLU A 374 4.81 -2.92 16.41
C GLU A 374 4.81 -2.09 17.71
N ASP A 375 5.31 -0.86 17.66
CA ASP A 375 5.37 0.07 18.80
C ASP A 375 6.14 -0.49 20.00
N MET A 376 7.22 -1.22 19.73
CA MET A 376 8.10 -1.82 20.72
C MET A 376 9.44 -1.09 20.76
N ASN A 377 10.02 -0.96 21.96
CA ASN A 377 11.35 -0.39 22.12
C ASN A 377 12.43 -1.19 21.36
N PRO A 378 13.47 -0.55 20.80
CA PRO A 378 14.57 -1.24 20.12
C PRO A 378 15.30 -2.20 21.05
N ILE A 379 16.00 -3.17 20.47
CA ILE A 379 16.82 -4.12 21.24
C ILE A 379 18.03 -3.37 21.83
N PRO A 380 18.34 -3.53 23.14
CA PRO A 380 19.47 -2.86 23.76
C PRO A 380 20.80 -3.13 23.02
N ASP A 381 21.74 -2.20 23.16
CA ASP A 381 23.10 -2.27 22.60
C ASP A 381 23.16 -2.24 21.06
N GLY A 382 22.10 -1.79 20.36
CA GLY A 382 22.07 -1.72 18.89
C GLY A 382 22.07 -3.08 18.19
N LYS A 383 21.87 -4.17 18.94
CA LYS A 383 21.87 -5.54 18.38
C LYS A 383 20.70 -5.82 17.43
N GLY A 384 19.63 -5.05 17.55
CA GLY A 384 18.45 -5.17 16.71
C GLY A 384 18.55 -4.48 15.34
N ALA A 385 19.49 -3.58 15.14
CA ALA A 385 19.66 -2.81 13.90
C ALA A 385 20.38 -3.60 12.77
N LEU A 386 20.72 -4.88 12.99
CA LEU A 386 21.41 -5.71 12.01
C LEU A 386 20.47 -6.20 10.91
N TYR A 387 20.81 -5.89 9.66
CA TYR A 387 20.20 -6.47 8.47
C TYR A 387 20.83 -7.81 8.16
N LEU A 388 20.02 -8.87 8.03
CA LEU A 388 20.49 -10.22 7.73
C LEU A 388 20.45 -10.44 6.22
N THR A 389 21.55 -10.95 5.65
CA THR A 389 21.58 -11.39 4.26
C THR A 389 21.60 -12.91 4.25
N PRO A 390 20.73 -13.60 3.48
CA PRO A 390 20.79 -15.05 3.34
C PRO A 390 22.16 -15.49 2.82
N MET A 391 22.76 -16.50 3.47
CA MET A 391 24.10 -17.01 3.10
C MET A 391 24.17 -17.56 1.67
N ASN A 392 23.05 -17.90 1.07
CA ASN A 392 22.89 -18.38 -0.31
C ASN A 392 22.73 -17.25 -1.33
N MET A 393 22.73 -15.98 -0.92
CA MET A 393 22.69 -14.83 -1.83
C MET A 393 24.10 -14.35 -2.13
N ILE A 394 24.50 -14.50 -3.38
CA ILE A 394 25.75 -13.97 -3.91
C ILE A 394 25.40 -12.87 -4.90
N PRO A 395 26.13 -11.72 -4.93
CA PRO A 395 25.91 -10.68 -5.92
C PRO A 395 25.96 -11.26 -7.34
N ALA A 396 25.01 -10.88 -8.19
CA ALA A 396 24.96 -11.31 -9.57
C ALA A 396 26.28 -10.96 -10.28
N GLY A 397 27.05 -11.99 -10.67
CA GLY A 397 28.39 -11.85 -11.27
C GLY A 397 29.55 -12.34 -10.37
N GLN A 398 29.31 -12.74 -9.15
CA GLN A 398 30.31 -13.39 -8.29
C GLN A 398 29.82 -14.80 -7.93
N ILE A 399 30.30 -15.82 -8.66
CA ILE A 399 30.22 -17.20 -8.16
C ILE A 399 31.42 -17.36 -7.22
N ALA A 400 31.26 -16.96 -5.96
CA ALA A 400 32.26 -17.25 -4.95
C ALA A 400 32.02 -18.68 -4.42
N VAL A 401 32.93 -19.59 -4.67
CA VAL A 401 33.00 -20.84 -3.92
C VAL A 401 33.13 -20.47 -2.44
N PRO A 402 32.28 -20.97 -1.54
CA PRO A 402 32.38 -20.67 -0.12
C PRO A 402 33.79 -20.86 0.38
N ALA A 403 34.34 -19.92 1.13
CA ALA A 403 35.70 -19.99 1.65
C ALA A 403 36.07 -21.35 2.35
N PRO A 404 35.12 -21.99 3.09
CA PRO A 404 35.39 -23.34 3.64
C PRO A 404 35.54 -24.41 2.57
N ALA A 405 34.85 -24.35 1.45
CA ALA A 405 35.00 -25.31 0.37
C ALA A 405 36.36 -25.16 -0.34
N ARG A 406 36.80 -23.92 -0.57
CA ARG A 406 38.11 -23.63 -1.15
C ARG A 406 39.26 -24.14 -0.28
N SER A 407 39.19 -24.07 1.04
CA SER A 407 40.18 -24.56 1.96
C SER A 407 40.32 -26.10 1.98
N ILE A 408 39.25 -26.82 1.64
CA ILE A 408 39.23 -28.28 1.52
C ILE A 408 39.72 -28.74 0.15
N ILE A 409 39.37 -28.02 -0.89
CA ILE A 409 39.65 -28.39 -2.30
C ILE A 409 41.10 -28.04 -2.69
N ALA A 410 41.64 -26.92 -2.21
CA ALA A 410 42.98 -26.44 -2.55
C ALA A 410 44.10 -27.46 -2.23
N PRO A 411 44.10 -28.17 -1.10
CA PRO A 411 45.10 -29.22 -0.84
C PRO A 411 45.03 -30.39 -1.83
N VAL A 412 43.82 -30.78 -2.27
CA VAL A 412 43.63 -31.89 -3.23
C VAL A 412 44.19 -31.52 -4.60
N PHE A 413 43.98 -30.27 -5.05
CA PHE A 413 44.59 -29.76 -6.27
C PHE A 413 46.10 -29.62 -6.14
N ALA A 414 46.60 -29.16 -4.99
CA ALA A 414 48.02 -29.02 -4.75
C ALA A 414 48.75 -30.37 -4.82
N ASP A 415 48.19 -31.43 -4.21
CA ASP A 415 48.71 -32.78 -4.28
C ASP A 415 48.71 -33.32 -5.70
N ALA A 416 47.64 -33.16 -6.44
CA ALA A 416 47.57 -33.55 -7.86
C ALA A 416 48.61 -32.83 -8.70
N CYS A 417 48.80 -31.53 -8.53
CA CYS A 417 49.78 -30.71 -9.24
C CYS A 417 51.23 -31.13 -8.88
N ASP A 418 51.49 -31.49 -7.61
CA ASP A 418 52.81 -31.98 -7.19
C ASP A 418 53.17 -33.33 -7.86
N HIS A 419 52.19 -34.24 -7.91
CA HIS A 419 52.37 -35.51 -8.65
C HIS A 419 52.61 -35.31 -10.13
N ILE A 420 51.89 -34.40 -10.79
CA ILE A 420 52.08 -34.07 -12.21
C ILE A 420 53.48 -33.52 -12.45
N ARG A 421 53.93 -32.55 -11.64
CA ARG A 421 55.24 -31.93 -11.76
C ARG A 421 56.39 -32.93 -11.59
N ARG A 422 56.28 -33.81 -10.59
CA ARG A 422 57.30 -34.85 -10.33
C ARG A 422 57.45 -35.78 -11.50
N ARG A 423 56.39 -36.24 -12.11
CA ARG A 423 56.42 -37.11 -13.30
C ARG A 423 56.94 -36.38 -14.51
N GLU A 424 56.43 -35.17 -14.79
CA GLU A 424 56.88 -34.31 -15.89
C GLU A 424 58.40 -34.11 -15.82
N SER A 425 58.92 -33.68 -14.67
CA SER A 425 60.38 -33.45 -14.53
C SER A 425 61.19 -34.70 -14.70
N ALA A 426 60.74 -35.83 -14.15
CA ALA A 426 61.47 -37.12 -14.28
C ALA A 426 61.52 -37.61 -15.73
N ASP A 427 60.39 -37.56 -16.43
CA ASP A 427 60.31 -38.05 -17.81
C ASP A 427 61.10 -37.14 -18.78
N ILE A 428 60.92 -35.80 -18.66
CA ILE A 428 61.61 -34.82 -19.52
C ILE A 428 63.11 -34.81 -19.28
N LEU A 429 63.57 -34.82 -18.01
CA LEU A 429 64.99 -34.87 -17.73
C LEU A 429 65.65 -36.22 -18.14
N THR A 430 64.88 -37.31 -18.05
CA THR A 430 65.38 -38.62 -18.51
C THR A 430 65.62 -38.62 -20.02
N GLU A 431 64.71 -38.08 -20.81
CA GLU A 431 64.91 -38.02 -22.25
C GLU A 431 65.91 -36.93 -22.64
N ALA A 432 65.93 -35.77 -21.96
CA ALA A 432 66.94 -34.74 -22.16
C ALA A 432 68.36 -35.27 -21.97
N ARG A 433 68.61 -36.09 -20.95
CA ARG A 433 69.91 -36.75 -20.72
C ARG A 433 70.33 -37.69 -21.86
N LYS A 434 69.35 -38.32 -22.57
CA LYS A 434 69.62 -39.19 -23.69
C LYS A 434 69.89 -38.42 -24.99
N SER A 435 69.03 -37.44 -25.29
CA SER A 435 69.04 -36.72 -26.56
C SER A 435 70.02 -35.54 -26.56
N LEU A 436 70.00 -34.67 -25.51
CA LEU A 436 70.85 -33.48 -25.45
C LEU A 436 72.33 -33.83 -25.19
N ALA A 437 72.62 -34.90 -24.44
CA ALA A 437 74.00 -35.38 -24.29
C ALA A 437 74.62 -35.86 -25.62
N ARG A 438 73.78 -36.19 -26.63
CA ARG A 438 74.19 -36.55 -27.96
C ARG A 438 74.12 -35.38 -29.00
N ASN A 439 73.80 -34.19 -28.46
CA ASN A 439 73.56 -32.97 -29.24
C ASN A 439 72.39 -33.08 -30.24
N ASP A 440 71.44 -33.99 -29.99
CA ASP A 440 70.23 -34.18 -30.80
C ASP A 440 69.06 -33.37 -30.28
N VAL A 441 69.12 -32.06 -30.49
CA VAL A 441 68.09 -31.13 -30.05
C VAL A 441 66.78 -31.31 -30.83
N ALA A 442 66.84 -31.56 -32.12
CA ALA A 442 65.67 -31.75 -32.97
C ALA A 442 64.93 -33.05 -32.61
N GLY A 443 65.62 -34.11 -32.27
CA GLY A 443 65.02 -35.33 -31.70
C GLY A 443 64.36 -35.12 -30.37
N PHE A 444 64.96 -34.31 -29.50
CA PHE A 444 64.38 -33.95 -28.23
C PHE A 444 63.09 -33.10 -28.38
N GLU A 445 63.08 -32.08 -29.25
CA GLU A 445 61.89 -31.25 -29.52
C GLU A 445 60.75 -32.08 -30.10
N THR A 446 61.04 -32.99 -31.02
CA THR A 446 60.04 -33.90 -31.58
C THR A 446 59.48 -34.84 -30.52
N TRP A 447 60.30 -35.40 -29.67
CA TRP A 447 59.85 -36.22 -28.55
C TRP A 447 59.02 -35.41 -27.55
N LEU A 448 59.48 -34.22 -27.18
CA LEU A 448 58.79 -33.33 -26.24
C LEU A 448 57.38 -33.00 -26.75
N THR A 449 57.23 -32.67 -28.03
CA THR A 449 55.95 -32.40 -28.67
C THR A 449 55.01 -33.60 -28.54
N ASN A 450 55.48 -34.78 -28.89
CA ASN A 450 54.69 -36.01 -28.78
C ASN A 450 54.35 -36.35 -27.32
N TYR A 451 55.29 -36.21 -26.41
CA TYR A 451 55.13 -36.50 -24.98
C TYR A 451 54.07 -35.59 -24.33
N THR A 452 54.14 -34.29 -24.58
CA THR A 452 53.23 -33.31 -23.99
C THR A 452 51.79 -33.47 -24.48
N VAL A 453 51.60 -33.84 -25.75
CA VAL A 453 50.27 -34.02 -26.37
C VAL A 453 49.63 -35.37 -26.03
N THR A 454 50.44 -36.39 -25.81
CA THR A 454 49.95 -37.77 -25.58
C THR A 454 50.10 -38.19 -24.12
N SER A 455 51.30 -38.61 -23.71
CA SER A 455 51.53 -39.24 -22.40
C SER A 455 51.29 -38.31 -21.20
N LEU A 456 51.80 -37.05 -21.31
CA LEU A 456 51.59 -36.06 -20.25
C LEU A 456 50.14 -35.63 -20.19
N ALA A 457 49.50 -35.34 -21.32
CA ALA A 457 48.10 -34.92 -21.37
C ALA A 457 47.16 -35.98 -20.77
N THR A 458 47.35 -37.26 -21.07
CA THR A 458 46.57 -38.36 -20.49
C THR A 458 46.77 -38.42 -18.99
N PHE A 459 48.01 -38.36 -18.50
CA PHE A 459 48.31 -38.41 -17.09
C PHE A 459 47.72 -37.21 -16.29
N VAL A 460 47.82 -36.00 -16.86
CA VAL A 460 47.26 -34.80 -16.27
C VAL A 460 45.71 -34.90 -16.20
N THR A 461 45.06 -35.39 -17.26
CA THR A 461 43.61 -35.61 -17.28
C THR A 461 43.17 -36.56 -16.16
N GLU A 462 43.86 -37.70 -16.03
CA GLU A 462 43.57 -38.68 -14.96
C GLU A 462 43.76 -38.10 -13.54
N ARG A 463 44.84 -37.35 -13.34
CA ARG A 463 45.17 -36.78 -12.02
C ARG A 463 44.28 -35.61 -11.63
N LEU A 464 43.80 -34.80 -12.57
CA LEU A 464 42.92 -33.68 -12.30
C LEU A 464 41.45 -34.08 -12.24
N ALA A 465 41.04 -35.26 -12.69
CA ALA A 465 39.63 -35.68 -12.70
C ALA A 465 38.97 -35.61 -11.31
N VAL A 466 39.61 -36.14 -10.27
CA VAL A 466 39.07 -36.15 -8.91
C VAL A 466 39.02 -34.76 -8.28
N PRO A 467 40.07 -33.91 -8.34
CA PRO A 467 40.02 -32.52 -7.90
C PRO A 467 38.92 -31.72 -8.61
N ILE A 468 38.81 -31.84 -9.94
CA ILE A 468 37.80 -31.14 -10.75
C ILE A 468 36.40 -31.61 -10.37
N GLN A 469 36.15 -32.89 -10.22
CA GLN A 469 34.89 -33.42 -9.76
C GLN A 469 34.50 -32.86 -8.39
N THR A 470 35.45 -32.77 -7.48
CA THR A 470 35.24 -32.23 -6.13
C THR A 470 34.90 -30.74 -6.19
N GLN A 471 35.57 -29.96 -7.04
CA GLN A 471 35.30 -28.54 -7.24
C GLN A 471 33.92 -28.31 -7.89
N LEU A 472 33.59 -29.06 -8.93
CA LEU A 472 32.32 -28.96 -9.61
C LEU A 472 31.12 -29.31 -8.70
N ARG A 473 31.27 -30.34 -7.85
CA ARG A 473 30.27 -30.68 -6.83
C ARG A 473 30.11 -29.59 -5.78
N ALA A 474 31.19 -28.95 -5.37
CA ALA A 474 31.16 -27.86 -4.42
C ALA A 474 30.49 -26.60 -5.00
N ILE A 475 30.69 -26.30 -6.26
CA ILE A 475 30.05 -25.20 -6.98
C ILE A 475 28.56 -25.52 -7.26
N GLY A 476 28.23 -26.75 -7.64
CA GLY A 476 26.89 -27.21 -8.01
C GLY A 476 25.99 -27.59 -6.82
N ASN A 477 26.31 -27.18 -5.59
CA ASN A 477 25.52 -27.50 -4.38
C ASN A 477 25.21 -29.00 -4.19
N GLY A 478 26.16 -29.88 -4.53
CA GLY A 478 26.00 -31.32 -4.35
C GLY A 478 25.25 -32.06 -5.46
N ASN A 479 24.85 -31.38 -6.53
CA ASN A 479 24.27 -32.04 -7.68
C ASN A 479 25.29 -33.00 -8.34
N ASN A 480 24.76 -34.12 -8.84
CA ASN A 480 25.58 -35.14 -9.50
C ASN A 480 26.16 -34.53 -10.80
N VAL A 481 27.46 -34.31 -10.84
CA VAL A 481 28.17 -33.88 -12.04
C VAL A 481 28.50 -35.13 -12.84
N ASP A 482 28.16 -35.17 -14.12
CA ASP A 482 28.40 -36.30 -14.99
C ASP A 482 29.92 -36.46 -15.28
N ASP A 483 30.37 -37.70 -15.46
CA ASP A 483 31.78 -37.99 -15.72
C ASP A 483 32.27 -37.36 -17.04
N LEU A 484 31.40 -37.17 -17.99
CA LEU A 484 31.74 -36.55 -19.29
C LEU A 484 32.16 -35.09 -19.13
N THR A 485 31.41 -34.33 -18.30
CA THR A 485 31.74 -32.95 -17.95
C THR A 485 33.08 -32.86 -17.24
N VAL A 486 33.32 -33.73 -16.25
CA VAL A 486 34.61 -33.78 -15.54
C VAL A 486 35.78 -34.08 -16.48
N GLN A 487 35.62 -35.06 -17.38
CA GLN A 487 36.64 -35.41 -18.35
C GLN A 487 36.92 -34.29 -19.35
N THR A 488 35.88 -33.60 -19.80
CA THR A 488 36.02 -32.47 -20.73
C THR A 488 36.84 -31.35 -20.08
N PHE A 489 36.53 -30.94 -18.85
CA PHE A 489 37.32 -29.94 -18.13
C PHE A 489 38.77 -30.41 -17.90
N ALA A 490 38.98 -31.64 -17.49
CA ALA A 490 40.30 -32.18 -17.28
C ALA A 490 41.13 -32.23 -18.56
N GLN A 491 40.56 -32.61 -19.70
CA GLN A 491 41.23 -32.60 -21.00
C GLN A 491 41.62 -31.19 -21.46
N VAL A 492 40.76 -30.20 -21.27
CA VAL A 492 41.06 -28.80 -21.58
C VAL A 492 42.26 -28.31 -20.77
N GLN A 493 42.24 -28.55 -19.46
CA GLN A 493 43.35 -28.17 -18.56
C GLN A 493 44.62 -28.92 -18.87
N ALA A 494 44.54 -30.21 -19.20
CA ALA A 494 45.70 -31.02 -19.59
C ALA A 494 46.36 -30.51 -20.89
N LYS A 495 45.54 -30.13 -21.87
CA LYS A 495 46.03 -29.56 -23.12
C LYS A 495 46.75 -28.23 -22.89
N GLN A 496 46.16 -27.33 -22.12
CA GLN A 496 46.74 -26.03 -21.77
C GLN A 496 48.06 -26.22 -20.98
N TYR A 497 48.09 -27.11 -20.02
CA TYR A 497 49.27 -27.41 -19.25
C TYR A 497 50.39 -27.98 -20.14
N GLY A 498 50.12 -28.97 -20.98
CA GLY A 498 51.07 -29.57 -21.91
C GLY A 498 51.68 -28.54 -22.86
N LEU A 499 50.87 -27.63 -23.45
CA LEU A 499 51.35 -26.55 -24.29
C LEU A 499 52.26 -25.56 -23.53
N SER A 500 51.90 -25.22 -22.29
CA SER A 500 52.73 -24.36 -21.45
C SER A 500 54.09 -25.01 -21.13
N VAL A 501 54.11 -26.28 -20.73
CA VAL A 501 55.35 -27.04 -20.46
C VAL A 501 56.22 -27.11 -21.70
N MET A 502 55.63 -27.47 -22.86
CA MET A 502 56.35 -27.52 -24.12
C MET A 502 57.05 -26.19 -24.45
N SER A 503 56.27 -25.09 -24.37
CA SER A 503 56.80 -23.74 -24.67
C SER A 503 57.93 -23.34 -23.73
N GLN A 504 57.80 -23.60 -22.40
CA GLN A 504 58.81 -23.23 -21.41
C GLN A 504 60.07 -24.07 -21.53
N VAL A 505 59.96 -25.37 -21.74
CA VAL A 505 61.10 -26.28 -21.90
C VAL A 505 61.84 -25.96 -23.19
N THR A 506 61.12 -25.76 -24.31
CA THR A 506 61.76 -25.38 -25.59
C THR A 506 62.48 -24.03 -25.47
N ALA A 507 61.84 -23.03 -24.84
CA ALA A 507 62.49 -21.73 -24.60
C ALA A 507 63.73 -21.83 -23.73
N CYS A 508 63.74 -22.70 -22.71
CA CYS A 508 64.89 -22.94 -21.86
C CYS A 508 66.07 -23.54 -22.67
N VAL A 509 65.80 -24.56 -23.47
CA VAL A 509 66.81 -25.22 -24.33
C VAL A 509 67.34 -24.27 -25.40
N GLN A 510 66.48 -23.54 -26.09
CA GLN A 510 66.91 -22.59 -27.12
C GLN A 510 67.72 -21.42 -26.53
N ARG A 511 67.34 -20.90 -25.35
CA ARG A 511 68.12 -19.88 -24.65
C ARG A 511 69.52 -20.38 -24.30
N ALA A 512 69.61 -21.58 -23.77
CA ALA A 512 70.92 -22.17 -23.42
C ALA A 512 71.81 -22.30 -24.65
N GLN A 513 71.27 -22.73 -25.81
CA GLN A 513 72.01 -22.81 -27.05
C GLN A 513 72.50 -21.42 -27.55
N LEU A 514 71.64 -20.40 -27.47
CA LEU A 514 72.02 -19.03 -27.85
C LEU A 514 73.12 -18.45 -26.93
N GLU A 515 73.09 -18.80 -25.67
CA GLU A 515 74.07 -18.34 -24.68
C GLU A 515 75.36 -19.22 -24.67
N GLY A 516 75.47 -20.28 -25.52
CA GLY A 516 76.59 -21.20 -25.56
C GLY A 516 76.74 -22.04 -24.29
N LYS A 517 75.65 -22.24 -23.57
CA LYS A 517 75.60 -23.05 -22.34
C LYS A 517 75.13 -24.47 -22.64
N ASP A 518 75.49 -25.39 -21.74
CA ASP A 518 74.98 -26.76 -21.82
C ASP A 518 73.47 -26.77 -21.57
N ALA A 519 72.69 -27.15 -22.61
CA ALA A 519 71.24 -27.18 -22.60
C ALA A 519 70.68 -28.15 -21.53
N LEU A 520 71.36 -29.25 -21.26
CA LEU A 520 70.97 -30.20 -20.23
C LEU A 520 71.09 -29.58 -18.85
N HIS A 521 72.25 -28.96 -18.57
CA HIS A 521 72.48 -28.30 -17.27
C HIS A 521 71.53 -27.13 -17.05
N ALA A 522 71.22 -26.36 -18.09
CA ALA A 522 70.23 -25.27 -18.02
C ALA A 522 68.83 -25.80 -17.69
N LEU A 523 68.44 -26.92 -18.29
CA LEU A 523 67.12 -27.54 -18.03
C LEU A 523 67.06 -28.16 -16.63
N GLU A 524 68.13 -28.81 -16.13
CA GLU A 524 68.21 -29.32 -14.79
C GLU A 524 68.10 -28.19 -13.73
N SER A 525 68.80 -27.08 -13.97
CA SER A 525 68.74 -25.89 -13.12
C SER A 525 67.32 -25.27 -13.11
N TRP A 526 66.67 -25.17 -14.25
CA TRP A 526 65.31 -24.66 -14.37
C TRP A 526 64.28 -25.52 -13.63
N TYR A 527 64.40 -26.85 -13.72
CA TYR A 527 63.52 -27.75 -12.93
C TYR A 527 63.83 -27.69 -11.43
N ALA A 528 65.09 -27.51 -11.03
CA ALA A 528 65.45 -27.33 -9.63
C ALA A 528 64.85 -26.04 -9.04
N GLU A 529 64.87 -24.92 -9.77
CA GLU A 529 64.26 -23.66 -9.39
C GLU A 529 62.72 -23.77 -9.34
N ARG A 530 62.13 -24.42 -10.39
CA ARG A 530 60.68 -24.66 -10.42
C ARG A 530 60.20 -25.57 -9.28
N ALA A 531 61.02 -26.49 -8.79
CA ALA A 531 60.72 -27.34 -7.65
C ALA A 531 60.60 -26.56 -6.33
N GLN A 532 61.26 -25.39 -6.24
CA GLN A 532 61.16 -24.52 -5.06
C GLN A 532 59.87 -23.73 -5.02
N ASN A 533 59.17 -23.53 -6.17
CA ASN A 533 57.88 -22.85 -6.24
C ASN A 533 56.76 -23.77 -5.69
N SER A 534 55.91 -23.21 -4.84
CA SER A 534 54.83 -23.98 -4.19
C SER A 534 53.84 -24.56 -5.23
N PRO A 535 53.49 -25.85 -5.13
CA PRO A 535 52.42 -26.46 -5.93
C PRO A 535 51.09 -25.77 -5.78
N ALA A 536 50.88 -25.05 -4.67
CA ALA A 536 49.67 -24.30 -4.38
C ALA A 536 49.41 -23.15 -5.39
N THR A 537 50.47 -22.57 -5.99
CA THR A 537 50.32 -21.50 -6.97
C THR A 537 49.68 -22.05 -8.27
N THR A 538 50.22 -23.15 -8.78
CA THR A 538 49.66 -23.82 -9.98
C THR A 538 48.25 -24.37 -9.72
N ALA A 539 48.00 -24.90 -8.54
CA ALA A 539 46.66 -25.35 -8.15
C ALA A 539 45.64 -24.20 -8.15
N THR A 540 46.02 -23.02 -7.63
CA THR A 540 45.17 -21.84 -7.60
C THR A 540 44.88 -21.34 -9.03
N GLU A 541 45.85 -21.35 -9.91
CA GLU A 541 45.69 -20.97 -11.32
C GLU A 541 44.70 -21.90 -12.04
N ILE A 542 44.83 -23.21 -11.87
CA ILE A 542 43.93 -24.21 -12.45
C ILE A 542 42.52 -24.06 -11.88
N MET A 543 42.36 -23.88 -10.57
CA MET A 543 41.08 -23.66 -9.94
C MET A 543 40.37 -22.41 -10.48
N ASN A 544 41.08 -21.29 -10.64
CA ASN A 544 40.54 -20.05 -11.18
C ASN A 544 40.17 -20.19 -12.67
N ALA A 545 40.94 -20.94 -13.46
CA ALA A 545 40.66 -21.22 -14.86
C ALA A 545 39.37 -22.04 -15.02
N ILE A 546 39.13 -23.02 -14.18
CA ILE A 546 37.90 -23.82 -14.12
C ILE A 546 36.69 -22.95 -13.74
N GLU A 547 36.84 -22.09 -12.75
CA GLU A 547 35.78 -21.15 -12.33
C GLU A 547 35.43 -20.18 -13.48
N ALA A 548 36.42 -19.62 -14.17
CA ALA A 548 36.21 -18.73 -15.30
C ALA A 548 35.46 -19.41 -16.45
N GLN A 549 35.85 -20.64 -16.78
CA GLN A 549 35.23 -21.41 -17.84
C GLN A 549 33.79 -21.82 -17.55
N LEU A 550 33.48 -22.10 -16.27
CA LEU A 550 32.11 -22.34 -15.83
C LEU A 550 31.22 -21.09 -15.95
N MET A 551 31.79 -19.90 -15.69
CA MET A 551 31.06 -18.63 -15.88
C MET A 551 30.72 -18.35 -17.35
N GLU A 552 31.58 -18.74 -18.30
CA GLU A 552 31.30 -18.60 -19.71
C GLU A 552 30.18 -19.53 -20.19
N VAL A 553 30.15 -20.77 -19.69
CA VAL A 553 29.10 -21.76 -20.02
C VAL A 553 27.73 -21.32 -19.48
N HIS A 554 27.65 -20.55 -18.38
CA HIS A 554 26.39 -20.04 -17.85
C HIS A 554 25.93 -18.72 -18.47
N ARG A 555 26.77 -18.06 -19.30
CA ARG A 555 26.41 -16.83 -20.01
C ARG A 555 25.90 -17.04 -21.44
N GLY A 556 26.10 -18.22 -22.01
CA GLY A 556 25.54 -18.62 -23.29
C GLY A 556 24.32 -19.49 -23.11
#